data_c8ecfef7b6ffcde5f58d9cb471fdf9c0
#
_entry.id   c8ecfef7b6ffcde5f58d9cb471fdf9c0
#
_cell.length_a   1.000
_cell.length_b   1.000
_cell.length_c   1.000
_cell.angle_alpha   90.00
_cell.angle_beta   90.00
_cell.angle_gamma   90.00
#
_symmetry.space_group_name_H-M   'P 1'
#
loop_
_entity.id
_entity.type
_entity.pdbx_description
1 polymer ?
#
loop_
_entity_poly.entity_id
_entity_poly.type
_entity_poly.pdbx_seq_one_letter_code
_entity_poly.pdbx_strand_id
1 'polypeptide(L)'
;MCISCCFFIEYCFTMKRLRPACMRAAIVALLVLATATGNAQSVRSTYFMEGAQYRLQLNPALAPERGYINLPVIGHAEASVRSNTMGLNDVVDIIKNADDADYFTTDKFYGKLKDMNHASATAATDVIAAGFWHGKGFMSLNMTVKADGNLSVPREMFSFMRDMKGMNHNDYSNYLRDINGGDLNVNVYTELGFGYTRVINDHVSLGGRVKGLLGHGNVSLKMEKAQIKTNLEGLDPDLDWTTADPIMLAKATGSASVDVKATLESSAHGLNYKLSRDGYIDDVEFKAGKMGVCGLGAAMDLGIEYSPNDMFSLSAAVTDLGFIRWSKGNTVRAYSNTSDLNYDSNNPGDLMRFTDVVATGKALNLDMMRLYIDEQEAKARTTNITSTMALGAECRLMENRMHIGTLFTNRFSKPENQSELTFSFNYHPRSLLDFTFSYSPILCSGQSIGLAMKLGPLFIGTDYLYMSKNTKCCNALVGISVPLGGRSFD
;
A
#
# COMPACT_ATOMS: atom_id res chain seq x y z
N MET A 1 -0.99 -20.82 -22.65
CA MET A 1 -0.42 -19.99 -21.57
C MET A 1 -1.54 -19.24 -20.84
N CYS A 2 -2.64 -19.90 -20.58
CA CYS A 2 -3.86 -19.35 -19.98
C CYS A 2 -4.48 -20.25 -18.89
N ILE A 3 -3.81 -21.34 -18.52
CA ILE A 3 -4.37 -22.35 -17.57
C ILE A 3 -3.98 -22.03 -16.13
N SER A 4 -2.88 -21.30 -15.90
CA SER A 4 -2.41 -20.95 -14.54
C SER A 4 -3.20 -19.79 -13.89
N CYS A 5 -3.80 -18.89 -14.68
CA CYS A 5 -4.64 -17.81 -14.15
C CYS A 5 -6.03 -18.28 -13.70
N CYS A 6 -6.62 -19.27 -14.37
CA CYS A 6 -7.92 -19.83 -13.98
C CYS A 6 -7.85 -20.62 -12.67
N PHE A 7 -6.74 -21.33 -12.42
CA PHE A 7 -6.56 -22.06 -11.15
C PHE A 7 -6.42 -21.13 -9.93
N PHE A 8 -5.87 -19.94 -10.11
CA PHE A 8 -5.74 -18.95 -9.04
C PHE A 8 -7.08 -18.26 -8.70
N ILE A 9 -7.92 -18.05 -9.71
CA ILE A 9 -9.26 -17.45 -9.54
C ILE A 9 -10.23 -18.43 -8.90
N GLU A 10 -10.20 -19.71 -9.25
CA GLU A 10 -11.02 -20.75 -8.60
C GLU A 10 -10.61 -21.00 -7.13
N TYR A 11 -9.32 -20.90 -6.80
CA TYR A 11 -8.83 -21.03 -5.42
C TYR A 11 -9.30 -19.86 -4.53
N CYS A 12 -9.43 -18.64 -5.07
CA CYS A 12 -10.01 -17.50 -4.35
C CYS A 12 -11.54 -17.61 -4.14
N PHE A 13 -12.26 -18.34 -5.03
CA PHE A 13 -13.72 -18.47 -4.90
C PHE A 13 -14.17 -19.60 -3.97
N THR A 14 -13.29 -20.56 -3.64
CA THR A 14 -13.62 -21.72 -2.79
C THR A 14 -13.33 -21.51 -1.30
N MET A 15 -12.80 -20.38 -0.91
CA MET A 15 -12.55 -20.03 0.51
C MET A 15 -13.83 -19.59 1.26
N LYS A 16 -14.75 -20.51 1.42
CA LYS A 16 -16.10 -20.28 2.02
C LYS A 16 -16.15 -20.35 3.56
N ARG A 17 -15.03 -20.40 4.29
CA ARG A 17 -15.04 -20.35 5.77
C ARG A 17 -13.71 -19.79 6.29
N LEU A 18 -13.64 -18.47 6.40
CA LEU A 18 -12.44 -17.82 6.91
C LEU A 18 -12.81 -16.79 8.01
N ARG A 19 -12.53 -17.11 9.26
CA ARG A 19 -12.47 -16.19 10.41
C ARG A 19 -11.05 -16.18 10.92
N PRO A 20 -10.28 -15.11 10.75
CA PRO A 20 -10.32 -13.78 11.37
C PRO A 20 -10.31 -12.62 10.34
N ALA A 21 -11.28 -11.72 10.47
CA ALA A 21 -11.70 -10.82 9.39
C ALA A 21 -10.71 -9.68 9.03
N CYS A 22 -9.93 -9.12 9.96
CA CYS A 22 -9.06 -7.97 9.66
C CYS A 22 -7.81 -8.33 8.87
N MET A 23 -7.12 -9.39 9.25
CA MET A 23 -5.93 -9.84 8.53
C MET A 23 -6.32 -10.35 7.14
N ARG A 24 -7.52 -10.93 7.01
CA ARG A 24 -8.10 -11.33 5.73
C ARG A 24 -8.55 -10.17 4.89
N ALA A 25 -9.20 -9.15 5.47
CA ALA A 25 -9.54 -7.93 4.75
C ALA A 25 -8.28 -7.20 4.28
N ALA A 26 -7.23 -7.14 5.10
CA ALA A 26 -5.94 -6.57 4.70
C ALA A 26 -5.19 -7.47 3.70
N ILE A 27 -5.18 -8.79 3.90
CA ILE A 27 -4.58 -9.76 2.96
C ILE A 27 -5.42 -9.87 1.70
N VAL A 28 -6.75 -9.87 1.78
CA VAL A 28 -7.66 -9.85 0.62
C VAL A 28 -7.61 -8.51 -0.08
N ALA A 29 -7.48 -7.38 0.61
CA ALA A 29 -7.22 -6.08 -0.03
C ALA A 29 -5.84 -6.06 -0.71
N LEU A 30 -4.79 -6.59 -0.08
CA LEU A 30 -3.48 -6.80 -0.69
C LEU A 30 -3.52 -7.82 -1.84
N LEU A 31 -4.32 -8.89 -1.74
CA LEU A 31 -4.48 -9.90 -2.78
C LEU A 31 -5.41 -9.45 -3.90
N VAL A 32 -6.48 -8.73 -3.61
CA VAL A 32 -7.35 -8.08 -4.62
C VAL A 32 -6.57 -6.97 -5.33
N LEU A 33 -5.68 -6.27 -4.64
CA LEU A 33 -4.69 -5.38 -5.26
C LEU A 33 -3.67 -6.18 -6.10
N ALA A 34 -3.29 -7.38 -5.71
CA ALA A 34 -2.35 -8.23 -6.44
C ALA A 34 -2.98 -9.05 -7.57
N THR A 35 -4.28 -9.34 -7.53
CA THR A 35 -5.03 -10.04 -8.60
C THR A 35 -5.78 -9.10 -9.54
N ALA A 36 -6.09 -7.88 -9.12
CA ALA A 36 -6.39 -6.78 -10.03
C ALA A 36 -5.06 -6.43 -10.70
N THR A 37 -4.77 -7.03 -11.81
CA THR A 37 -3.60 -6.83 -12.66
C THR A 37 -3.02 -5.43 -12.52
N GLY A 38 -1.97 -5.30 -11.71
CA GLY A 38 -1.02 -4.22 -11.72
C GLY A 38 -1.32 -3.01 -10.88
N ASN A 39 -0.59 -2.40 -9.91
CA ASN A 39 0.60 -1.71 -10.24
C ASN A 39 0.69 -0.36 -9.59
N ALA A 40 1.79 0.12 -9.12
CA ALA A 40 2.22 1.42 -9.36
C ALA A 40 3.07 2.15 -8.38
N GLN A 41 4.28 1.96 -8.55
CA GLN A 41 5.23 3.02 -8.32
C GLN A 41 6.03 3.12 -9.60
N SER A 42 6.04 4.31 -10.28
CA SER A 42 6.76 4.49 -11.53
C SER A 42 8.19 4.00 -11.40
N VAL A 43 8.57 3.11 -12.29
CA VAL A 43 9.91 2.50 -12.28
C VAL A 43 10.94 3.61 -12.45
N ARG A 44 11.78 3.83 -11.43
CA ARG A 44 12.76 4.94 -11.38
C ARG A 44 13.79 4.83 -12.48
N SER A 45 14.08 3.61 -12.90
CA SER A 45 14.93 3.33 -14.05
C SER A 45 14.45 4.05 -15.31
N THR A 46 13.18 4.46 -15.40
CA THR A 46 12.64 5.21 -16.55
C THR A 46 12.96 6.69 -16.52
N TYR A 47 13.39 7.25 -15.38
CA TYR A 47 13.55 8.71 -15.21
C TYR A 47 14.45 9.35 -16.26
N PHE A 48 15.56 8.72 -16.56
CA PHE A 48 16.53 9.20 -17.54
C PHE A 48 16.43 8.51 -18.92
N MET A 49 15.38 7.72 -19.17
CA MET A 49 15.09 7.09 -20.45
C MET A 49 14.33 8.06 -21.37
N GLU A 50 15.03 8.77 -22.24
CA GLU A 50 14.42 9.79 -23.14
C GLU A 50 13.39 9.22 -24.10
N GLY A 51 13.55 7.96 -24.50
CA GLY A 51 12.58 7.25 -25.32
C GLY A 51 11.32 6.78 -24.59
N ALA A 52 11.28 6.78 -23.24
CA ALA A 52 10.17 6.23 -22.48
C ALA A 52 9.20 7.31 -21.98
N GLN A 53 7.93 7.21 -22.37
CA GLN A 53 6.86 8.13 -21.93
C GLN A 53 6.58 8.07 -20.42
N TYR A 54 6.96 7.00 -19.75
CA TYR A 54 6.70 6.79 -18.32
C TYR A 54 7.44 7.78 -17.41
N ARG A 55 8.54 8.39 -17.91
CA ARG A 55 9.26 9.45 -17.20
C ARG A 55 8.41 10.67 -16.86
N LEU A 56 7.36 10.96 -17.68
CA LEU A 56 6.38 12.03 -17.43
C LEU A 56 5.63 11.88 -16.11
N GLN A 57 5.47 10.66 -15.63
CA GLN A 57 4.79 10.39 -14.35
C GLN A 57 5.67 10.75 -13.15
N LEU A 58 6.99 10.76 -13.32
CA LEU A 58 7.97 11.13 -12.31
C LEU A 58 8.32 12.63 -12.36
N ASN A 59 8.35 13.20 -13.57
CA ASN A 59 8.61 14.62 -13.78
C ASN A 59 7.94 15.11 -15.07
N PRO A 60 6.91 15.95 -14.98
CA PRO A 60 6.20 16.46 -16.17
C PRO A 60 7.03 17.36 -17.09
N ALA A 61 8.22 17.83 -16.67
CA ALA A 61 9.13 18.57 -17.53
C ALA A 61 9.93 17.67 -18.48
N LEU A 62 10.01 16.36 -18.20
CA LEU A 62 10.78 15.39 -18.98
C LEU A 62 9.91 14.73 -20.04
N ALA A 63 9.55 15.49 -21.10
CA ALA A 63 8.80 14.95 -22.22
C ALA A 63 9.63 13.89 -22.97
N PRO A 64 9.00 12.80 -23.47
CA PRO A 64 9.69 11.80 -24.27
C PRO A 64 10.05 12.37 -25.66
N GLU A 65 11.05 11.80 -26.31
CA GLU A 65 11.45 12.22 -27.67
C GLU A 65 10.34 12.13 -28.71
N ARG A 66 9.47 11.14 -28.56
CA ARG A 66 8.35 10.88 -29.47
C ARG A 66 7.01 10.97 -28.78
N GLY A 67 6.01 11.36 -29.55
CA GLY A 67 4.63 11.17 -29.15
C GLY A 67 4.30 9.67 -29.00
N TYR A 68 3.20 9.39 -28.31
CA TYR A 68 2.78 8.01 -28.04
C TYR A 68 1.27 7.89 -27.90
N ILE A 69 0.78 6.68 -28.14
CA ILE A 69 -0.55 6.24 -27.73
C ILE A 69 -0.36 4.89 -27.01
N ASN A 70 -0.75 4.82 -25.76
CA ASN A 70 -0.73 3.58 -24.99
C ASN A 70 -1.92 2.70 -25.39
N LEU A 71 -1.69 1.40 -25.57
CA LEU A 71 -2.79 0.46 -25.72
C LEU A 71 -3.58 0.36 -24.40
N PRO A 72 -4.92 0.29 -24.44
CA PRO A 72 -5.73 0.20 -23.24
C PRO A 72 -5.30 -0.97 -22.35
N VAL A 73 -5.17 -0.71 -21.05
CA VAL A 73 -4.80 -1.68 -19.99
C VAL A 73 -3.36 -2.19 -20.08
N ILE A 74 -2.87 -2.55 -21.27
CA ILE A 74 -1.52 -3.11 -21.47
C ILE A 74 -0.48 -2.06 -21.91
N GLY A 75 -0.89 -0.83 -22.14
CA GLY A 75 0.01 0.27 -22.53
C GLY A 75 0.84 0.81 -21.37
N HIS A 76 0.32 0.67 -20.17
CA HIS A 76 1.01 0.92 -18.91
C HIS A 76 0.39 0.04 -17.84
N ALA A 77 1.15 -0.90 -17.37
CA ALA A 77 0.77 -1.76 -16.27
C ALA A 77 1.96 -1.88 -15.31
N GLU A 78 1.78 -1.44 -14.06
CA GLU A 78 2.85 -1.27 -13.08
C GLU A 78 2.47 -1.79 -11.68
N ALA A 79 3.33 -2.63 -11.00
CA ALA A 79 3.17 -3.23 -9.68
C ALA A 79 4.32 -2.92 -8.72
N SER A 80 3.98 -2.66 -7.47
CA SER A 80 4.99 -2.56 -6.42
C SER A 80 4.46 -3.11 -5.09
N VAL A 81 5.26 -3.94 -4.45
CA VAL A 81 5.05 -4.40 -3.08
C VAL A 81 6.35 -4.19 -2.31
N ARG A 82 6.24 -3.69 -1.11
CA ARG A 82 7.39 -3.47 -0.23
C ARG A 82 7.05 -3.73 1.23
N SER A 83 8.06 -4.16 1.99
CA SER A 83 7.99 -4.28 3.43
C SER A 83 9.34 -3.90 4.04
N ASN A 84 9.32 -3.34 5.24
CA ASN A 84 10.54 -3.11 6.00
C ASN A 84 11.04 -4.37 6.71
N THR A 85 10.22 -5.41 6.79
CA THR A 85 10.44 -6.61 7.63
C THR A 85 10.40 -7.89 6.82
N MET A 86 9.29 -8.14 6.10
CA MET A 86 8.99 -9.40 5.42
C MET A 86 9.42 -9.36 3.95
N GLY A 87 10.06 -10.45 3.49
CA GLY A 87 10.33 -10.64 2.08
C GLY A 87 9.19 -11.34 1.35
N LEU A 88 9.27 -11.46 0.02
CA LEU A 88 8.23 -12.09 -0.80
C LEU A 88 7.91 -13.52 -0.39
N ASN A 89 8.91 -14.33 -0.02
CA ASN A 89 8.69 -15.69 0.46
C ASN A 89 7.95 -15.70 1.80
N ASP A 90 8.23 -14.73 2.68
CA ASP A 90 7.52 -14.59 3.94
C ASP A 90 6.06 -14.20 3.72
N VAL A 91 5.79 -13.30 2.76
CA VAL A 91 4.41 -12.95 2.37
C VAL A 91 3.66 -14.16 1.85
N VAL A 92 4.28 -14.99 1.01
CA VAL A 92 3.68 -16.24 0.52
C VAL A 92 3.42 -17.22 1.68
N ASP A 93 4.37 -17.35 2.62
CA ASP A 93 4.20 -18.18 3.81
C ASP A 93 3.05 -17.66 4.70
N ILE A 94 2.95 -16.34 4.91
CA ILE A 94 1.86 -15.70 5.65
C ILE A 94 0.50 -16.00 5.00
N ILE A 95 0.41 -15.89 3.67
CA ILE A 95 -0.83 -16.17 2.95
C ILE A 95 -1.25 -17.63 3.10
N LYS A 96 -0.30 -18.57 3.01
CA LYS A 96 -0.56 -20.01 3.18
C LYS A 96 -1.02 -20.38 4.57
N ASN A 97 -0.54 -19.66 5.59
CA ASN A 97 -0.79 -19.94 7.00
C ASN A 97 -1.68 -18.86 7.65
N ALA A 98 -2.43 -18.09 6.84
CA ALA A 98 -3.25 -16.98 7.35
C ALA A 98 -4.35 -17.43 8.33
N ASP A 99 -4.76 -18.69 8.26
CA ASP A 99 -5.77 -19.31 9.12
C ASP A 99 -5.17 -19.98 10.36
N ASP A 100 -3.85 -20.11 10.43
CA ASP A 100 -3.14 -20.72 11.53
C ASP A 100 -2.58 -19.62 12.46
N ALA A 101 -3.27 -19.36 13.56
CA ALA A 101 -2.81 -18.41 14.57
C ALA A 101 -1.44 -18.81 15.17
N ASP A 102 -1.15 -20.10 15.21
CA ASP A 102 0.11 -20.62 15.73
C ASP A 102 1.30 -20.25 14.86
N TYR A 103 1.11 -20.08 13.56
CA TYR A 103 2.16 -19.61 12.65
C TYR A 103 2.76 -18.27 13.10
N PHE A 104 1.92 -17.33 13.55
CA PHE A 104 2.32 -15.99 13.96
C PHE A 104 3.06 -15.95 15.30
N THR A 105 3.00 -17.03 16.06
CA THR A 105 3.73 -17.18 17.34
C THR A 105 5.07 -17.88 17.19
N THR A 106 5.37 -18.47 16.01
CA THR A 106 6.63 -19.19 15.78
C THR A 106 7.85 -18.27 15.80
N ASP A 107 8.99 -18.80 16.26
CA ASP A 107 10.26 -18.05 16.22
C ASP A 107 10.69 -17.69 14.81
N LYS A 108 10.35 -18.53 13.82
CA LYS A 108 10.59 -18.27 12.39
C LYS A 108 9.92 -16.97 11.92
N PHE A 109 8.69 -16.72 12.34
CA PHE A 109 7.95 -15.49 12.00
C PHE A 109 8.35 -14.33 12.92
N TYR A 110 8.24 -14.53 14.23
CA TYR A 110 8.44 -13.50 15.25
C TYR A 110 9.86 -12.91 15.26
N GLY A 111 10.88 -13.76 15.06
CA GLY A 111 12.28 -13.33 15.04
C GLY A 111 12.64 -12.37 13.89
N LYS A 112 11.76 -12.22 12.87
CA LYS A 112 11.94 -11.28 11.77
C LYS A 112 11.34 -9.91 12.03
N LEU A 113 10.43 -9.79 13.01
CA LEU A 113 9.68 -8.58 13.29
C LEU A 113 10.58 -7.49 13.86
N LYS A 114 10.34 -6.27 13.39
CA LYS A 114 10.82 -5.02 13.98
C LYS A 114 9.78 -4.48 14.96
N ASP A 115 10.12 -3.46 15.74
CA ASP A 115 9.18 -2.81 16.67
C ASP A 115 7.92 -2.33 15.92
N MET A 116 8.10 -1.72 14.73
CA MET A 116 7.01 -1.41 13.82
C MET A 116 7.24 -2.05 12.46
N ASN A 117 6.26 -2.82 12.00
CA ASN A 117 6.30 -3.55 10.75
C ASN A 117 5.42 -2.85 9.72
N HIS A 118 6.05 -2.37 8.65
CA HIS A 118 5.38 -1.68 7.56
C HIS A 118 5.31 -2.56 6.32
N ALA A 119 4.16 -2.54 5.65
CA ALA A 119 3.99 -3.09 4.32
C ALA A 119 3.22 -2.09 3.46
N SER A 120 3.57 -1.98 2.20
CA SER A 120 2.81 -1.20 1.23
C SER A 120 2.70 -1.92 -0.11
N ALA A 121 1.57 -1.74 -0.74
CA ALA A 121 1.32 -2.20 -2.10
C ALA A 121 0.73 -1.04 -2.89
N THR A 122 1.16 -0.89 -4.12
CA THR A 122 0.67 0.17 -4.99
C THR A 122 0.39 -0.34 -6.39
N ALA A 123 -0.63 0.21 -7.05
CA ALA A 123 -1.27 -0.27 -8.28
C ALA A 123 -1.63 0.86 -9.30
N ALA A 124 -1.19 0.85 -10.61
CA ALA A 124 -1.72 1.70 -11.68
C ALA A 124 -1.77 1.04 -13.05
N THR A 125 -2.82 1.35 -13.80
CA THR A 125 -2.92 0.98 -15.20
C THR A 125 -3.62 2.06 -16.01
N ASP A 126 -3.11 2.33 -17.21
CA ASP A 126 -3.75 3.27 -18.12
C ASP A 126 -4.93 2.61 -18.83
N VAL A 127 -6.09 3.24 -18.71
CA VAL A 127 -7.25 2.94 -19.57
C VAL A 127 -7.03 3.56 -20.95
N ILE A 128 -6.55 4.80 -20.97
CA ILE A 128 -6.15 5.54 -22.16
C ILE A 128 -4.99 6.44 -21.76
N ALA A 129 -3.95 6.52 -22.59
CA ALA A 129 -2.95 7.57 -22.48
C ALA A 129 -2.36 7.89 -23.84
N ALA A 130 -2.13 9.18 -24.09
CA ALA A 130 -1.54 9.67 -25.32
C ALA A 130 -0.73 10.94 -25.05
N GLY A 131 0.26 11.19 -25.90
CA GLY A 131 1.01 12.42 -25.88
C GLY A 131 1.63 12.73 -27.24
N PHE A 132 1.74 14.01 -27.59
CA PHE A 132 2.26 14.45 -28.88
C PHE A 132 2.94 15.80 -28.79
N TRP A 133 3.92 16.01 -29.66
CA TRP A 133 4.62 17.27 -29.83
C TRP A 133 3.84 18.23 -30.74
N HIS A 134 3.80 19.50 -30.36
CA HIS A 134 3.37 20.60 -31.20
C HIS A 134 4.35 21.77 -31.01
N GLY A 135 5.24 21.96 -31.98
CA GLY A 135 6.34 22.90 -31.89
C GLY A 135 7.22 22.62 -30.66
N LYS A 136 7.46 23.64 -29.83
CA LYS A 136 8.24 23.52 -28.57
C LYS A 136 7.40 22.99 -27.38
N GLY A 137 6.15 22.60 -27.59
CA GLY A 137 5.25 22.09 -26.55
C GLY A 137 4.94 20.62 -26.71
N PHE A 138 4.88 19.89 -25.60
CA PHE A 138 4.39 18.51 -25.54
C PHE A 138 3.09 18.46 -24.74
N MET A 139 2.05 17.91 -25.33
CA MET A 139 0.76 17.71 -24.68
C MET A 139 0.57 16.25 -24.32
N SER A 140 0.04 15.96 -23.15
CA SER A 140 -0.30 14.60 -22.71
C SER A 140 -1.68 14.53 -22.08
N LEU A 141 -2.35 13.41 -22.31
CA LEU A 141 -3.62 13.06 -21.70
C LEU A 141 -3.53 11.64 -21.16
N ASN A 142 -4.09 11.40 -19.97
CA ASN A 142 -4.22 10.05 -19.45
C ASN A 142 -5.51 9.86 -18.66
N MET A 143 -6.04 8.65 -18.70
CA MET A 143 -7.00 8.10 -17.76
C MET A 143 -6.38 6.86 -17.15
N THR A 144 -6.03 6.96 -15.86
CA THR A 144 -5.27 5.94 -15.14
C THR A 144 -6.01 5.51 -13.90
N VAL A 145 -6.23 4.21 -13.72
CA VAL A 145 -6.73 3.67 -12.46
C VAL A 145 -5.55 3.45 -11.54
N LYS A 146 -5.66 3.96 -10.31
CA LYS A 146 -4.63 3.85 -9.27
C LYS A 146 -5.20 3.24 -7.99
N ALA A 147 -4.42 2.40 -7.35
CA ALA A 147 -4.70 1.88 -6.02
C ALA A 147 -3.43 1.94 -5.17
N ASP A 148 -3.54 2.33 -3.92
CA ASP A 148 -2.47 2.25 -2.95
C ASP A 148 -2.97 1.72 -1.61
N GLY A 149 -2.16 0.89 -0.96
CA GLY A 149 -2.41 0.34 0.36
C GLY A 149 -1.17 0.41 1.23
N ASN A 150 -1.34 0.84 2.47
CA ASN A 150 -0.28 0.92 3.46
C ASN A 150 -0.79 0.27 4.76
N LEU A 151 0.05 -0.56 5.36
CA LEU A 151 -0.22 -1.28 6.59
C LEU A 151 0.93 -1.08 7.56
N SER A 152 0.62 -0.78 8.81
CA SER A 152 1.57 -0.77 9.93
C SER A 152 1.06 -1.61 11.07
N VAL A 153 1.89 -2.54 11.55
CA VAL A 153 1.55 -3.44 12.65
C VAL A 153 2.68 -3.43 13.67
N PRO A 154 2.42 -3.09 14.94
CA PRO A 154 3.42 -3.13 15.98
C PRO A 154 3.77 -4.59 16.36
N ARG A 155 5.04 -4.83 16.71
CA ARG A 155 5.53 -6.14 17.14
C ARG A 155 4.80 -6.63 18.40
N GLU A 156 4.40 -5.71 19.27
CA GLU A 156 3.71 -5.98 20.53
C GLU A 156 2.39 -6.74 20.32
N MET A 157 1.74 -6.57 19.19
CA MET A 157 0.53 -7.31 18.82
C MET A 157 0.83 -8.82 18.70
N PHE A 158 1.96 -9.17 18.06
CA PHE A 158 2.41 -10.57 17.96
C PHE A 158 3.04 -11.07 19.26
N SER A 159 3.66 -10.18 20.06
CA SER A 159 4.12 -10.51 21.41
C SER A 159 2.97 -10.95 22.29
N PHE A 160 1.86 -10.22 22.25
CA PHE A 160 0.64 -10.58 22.96
C PHE A 160 0.13 -11.97 22.57
N MET A 161 0.09 -12.29 21.27
CA MET A 161 -0.32 -13.63 20.80
C MET A 161 0.61 -14.75 21.34
N ARG A 162 1.92 -14.48 21.39
CA ARG A 162 2.90 -15.44 21.96
C ARG A 162 2.72 -15.62 23.47
N ASP A 163 2.52 -14.51 24.19
CA ASP A 163 2.30 -14.55 25.62
C ASP A 163 1.07 -15.41 25.93
N MET A 164 -0.05 -15.16 25.27
CA MET A 164 -1.29 -15.92 25.47
C MET A 164 -1.12 -17.44 25.27
N LYS A 165 -0.31 -17.84 24.30
CA LYS A 165 -0.02 -19.26 24.03
C LYS A 165 0.83 -19.91 25.11
N GLY A 166 1.72 -19.16 25.79
CA GLY A 166 2.67 -19.65 26.78
C GLY A 166 2.29 -19.36 28.22
N MET A 167 1.22 -18.58 28.46
CA MET A 167 0.82 -18.19 29.81
C MET A 167 0.19 -19.33 30.60
N ASN A 168 0.60 -19.44 31.84
CA ASN A 168 -0.04 -20.27 32.84
C ASN A 168 -0.88 -19.41 33.80
N HIS A 169 -1.64 -20.05 34.70
CA HIS A 169 -2.55 -19.37 35.63
C HIS A 169 -1.89 -18.28 36.49
N ASN A 170 -0.61 -18.41 36.85
CA ASN A 170 0.10 -17.41 37.64
C ASN A 170 0.44 -16.15 36.85
N ASP A 171 0.59 -16.25 35.53
CA ASP A 171 0.98 -15.13 34.68
C ASP A 171 -0.15 -14.10 34.56
N TYR A 172 -1.41 -14.51 34.76
CA TYR A 172 -2.58 -13.62 34.75
C TYR A 172 -2.77 -12.81 36.04
N SER A 173 -2.04 -13.13 37.11
CA SER A 173 -2.14 -12.38 38.37
C SER A 173 -1.61 -10.96 38.25
N ASN A 174 -0.72 -10.67 37.30
CA ASN A 174 -0.20 -9.32 37.06
C ASN A 174 0.34 -9.17 35.64
N TYR A 175 -0.54 -9.28 34.64
CA TYR A 175 -0.16 -9.10 33.25
C TYR A 175 -0.51 -7.69 32.76
N LEU A 176 0.42 -7.07 32.04
CA LEU A 176 0.19 -5.80 31.37
C LEU A 176 0.88 -5.82 30.01
N ARG A 177 0.13 -5.56 28.95
CA ARG A 177 0.65 -5.36 27.60
C ARG A 177 0.09 -4.09 26.99
N ASP A 178 0.99 -3.19 26.62
CA ASP A 178 0.68 -2.00 25.84
C ASP A 178 1.03 -2.26 24.38
N ILE A 179 0.05 -2.06 23.50
CA ILE A 179 0.20 -2.17 22.05
C ILE A 179 -0.10 -0.78 21.47
N ASN A 180 0.91 -0.09 20.98
CA ASN A 180 0.77 1.26 20.49
C ASN A 180 0.98 1.33 18.99
N GLY A 181 0.07 2.04 18.32
CA GLY A 181 0.09 2.18 16.87
C GLY A 181 -0.55 0.99 16.17
N GLY A 182 -0.83 1.20 14.96
CA GLY A 182 -1.48 0.29 14.01
C GLY A 182 -2.25 1.14 13.02
N ASP A 183 -1.96 0.98 11.74
CA ASP A 183 -2.57 1.79 10.69
C ASP A 183 -2.78 0.95 9.44
N LEU A 184 -3.98 1.02 8.88
CA LEU A 184 -4.29 0.51 7.56
C LEU A 184 -4.91 1.65 6.76
N ASN A 185 -4.33 1.95 5.61
CA ASN A 185 -4.90 2.92 4.68
C ASN A 185 -4.91 2.33 3.27
N VAL A 186 -6.07 2.31 2.63
CA VAL A 186 -6.26 1.84 1.26
C VAL A 186 -7.00 2.90 0.48
N ASN A 187 -6.51 3.25 -0.71
CA ASN A 187 -7.15 4.16 -1.65
C ASN A 187 -7.28 3.50 -3.02
N VAL A 188 -8.41 3.71 -3.67
CA VAL A 188 -8.65 3.33 -5.06
C VAL A 188 -9.32 4.49 -5.77
N TYR A 189 -8.73 4.97 -6.85
CA TYR A 189 -9.26 6.09 -7.62
C TYR A 189 -8.86 6.04 -9.09
N THR A 190 -9.60 6.75 -9.94
CA THR A 190 -9.23 7.00 -11.33
C THR A 190 -8.75 8.45 -11.46
N GLU A 191 -7.59 8.61 -12.06
CA GLU A 191 -6.99 9.89 -12.45
C GLU A 191 -7.33 10.22 -13.91
N LEU A 192 -7.82 11.42 -14.15
CA LEU A 192 -7.96 12.03 -15.47
C LEU A 192 -6.94 13.17 -15.54
N GLY A 193 -5.81 12.96 -16.20
CA GLY A 193 -4.70 13.90 -16.25
C GLY A 193 -4.60 14.60 -17.60
N PHE A 194 -4.37 15.91 -17.57
CA PHE A 194 -3.94 16.70 -18.73
C PHE A 194 -2.59 17.36 -18.38
N GLY A 195 -1.57 17.10 -19.19
CA GLY A 195 -0.22 17.62 -19.03
C GLY A 195 0.23 18.48 -20.19
N TYR A 196 1.03 19.49 -19.85
CA TYR A 196 1.72 20.33 -20.81
C TYR A 196 3.17 20.55 -20.37
N THR A 197 4.10 20.21 -21.25
CA THR A 197 5.52 20.50 -21.11
C THR A 197 5.93 21.51 -22.18
N ARG A 198 6.70 22.51 -21.82
CA ARG A 198 7.22 23.51 -22.74
C ARG A 198 8.73 23.66 -22.58
N VAL A 199 9.41 23.53 -23.70
CA VAL A 199 10.80 23.93 -23.82
C VAL A 199 10.85 25.44 -24.00
N ILE A 200 11.28 26.16 -22.97
CA ILE A 200 11.34 27.62 -22.93
C ILE A 200 12.49 28.12 -23.79
N ASN A 201 13.67 27.54 -23.56
CA ASN A 201 14.91 27.80 -24.32
C ASN A 201 15.77 26.52 -24.29
N ASP A 202 16.99 26.61 -24.82
CA ASP A 202 17.90 25.47 -24.91
C ASP A 202 18.38 24.94 -23.53
N HIS A 203 18.13 25.71 -22.46
CA HIS A 203 18.54 25.37 -21.11
C HIS A 203 17.40 24.98 -20.18
N VAL A 204 16.16 25.38 -20.47
CA VAL A 204 15.06 25.25 -19.51
C VAL A 204 13.83 24.63 -20.15
N SER A 205 13.34 23.56 -19.55
CA SER A 205 12.03 22.96 -19.81
C SER A 205 11.17 23.04 -18.55
N LEU A 206 9.91 23.43 -18.70
CA LEU A 206 8.92 23.46 -17.64
C LEU A 206 7.77 22.52 -17.97
N GLY A 207 7.27 21.81 -16.97
CA GLY A 207 6.13 20.93 -17.15
C GLY A 207 5.14 21.04 -16.00
N GLY A 208 3.86 20.90 -16.35
CA GLY A 208 2.79 20.84 -15.37
C GLY A 208 1.70 19.87 -15.83
N ARG A 209 1.01 19.26 -14.86
CA ARG A 209 -0.17 18.42 -15.10
C ARG A 209 -1.26 18.82 -14.13
N VAL A 210 -2.49 18.90 -14.60
CA VAL A 210 -3.68 19.04 -13.79
C VAL A 210 -4.46 17.73 -13.86
N LYS A 211 -5.03 17.31 -12.74
CA LYS A 211 -5.65 16.00 -12.59
C LYS A 211 -7.01 16.13 -11.92
N GLY A 212 -8.03 15.56 -12.54
CA GLY A 212 -9.30 15.26 -11.89
C GLY A 212 -9.25 13.86 -11.30
N LEU A 213 -9.74 13.69 -10.08
CA LEU A 213 -9.70 12.40 -9.36
C LEU A 213 -11.12 11.92 -9.09
N LEU A 214 -11.42 10.68 -9.52
CA LEU A 214 -12.66 9.97 -9.24
C LEU A 214 -12.38 8.89 -8.20
N GLY A 215 -12.73 9.15 -6.93
CA GLY A 215 -12.51 8.22 -5.84
C GLY A 215 -13.51 7.06 -5.86
N HIS A 216 -13.03 5.82 -5.89
CA HIS A 216 -13.84 4.61 -5.86
C HIS A 216 -13.91 3.99 -4.48
N GLY A 217 -12.88 4.15 -3.68
CA GLY A 217 -12.85 3.65 -2.32
C GLY A 217 -11.66 4.16 -1.51
N ASN A 218 -11.92 4.43 -0.23
CA ASN A 218 -10.88 4.63 0.76
C ASN A 218 -11.31 3.94 2.05
N VAL A 219 -10.38 3.22 2.66
CA VAL A 219 -10.54 2.61 3.99
C VAL A 219 -9.35 3.02 4.83
N SER A 220 -9.60 3.58 6.00
CA SER A 220 -8.59 3.93 6.99
C SER A 220 -8.98 3.34 8.34
N LEU A 221 -8.18 2.42 8.86
CA LEU A 221 -8.29 1.88 10.21
C LEU A 221 -7.06 2.33 10.98
N LYS A 222 -7.27 3.09 12.04
CA LYS A 222 -6.21 3.56 12.91
C LYS A 222 -6.44 3.06 14.33
N MET A 223 -5.50 2.31 14.86
CA MET A 223 -5.43 1.93 16.26
C MET A 223 -4.38 2.80 16.95
N GLU A 224 -4.81 3.69 17.84
CA GLU A 224 -3.91 4.57 18.58
C GLU A 224 -3.25 3.83 19.74
N LYS A 225 -4.04 2.99 20.42
CA LYS A 225 -3.66 2.24 21.62
C LYS A 225 -4.50 0.99 21.74
N ALA A 226 -3.88 -0.10 22.20
CA ALA A 226 -4.59 -1.21 22.83
C ALA A 226 -3.80 -1.63 24.07
N GLN A 227 -4.47 -1.71 25.22
CA GLN A 227 -3.88 -2.13 26.50
C GLN A 227 -4.66 -3.32 27.03
N ILE A 228 -3.96 -4.41 27.33
CA ILE A 228 -4.52 -5.58 27.97
C ILE A 228 -3.91 -5.65 29.36
N LYS A 229 -4.75 -5.68 30.37
CA LYS A 229 -4.34 -5.75 31.77
C LYS A 229 -5.12 -6.82 32.48
N THR A 230 -4.42 -7.66 33.24
CA THR A 230 -5.07 -8.60 34.17
C THR A 230 -4.44 -8.49 35.54
N ASN A 231 -5.26 -8.70 36.55
CA ASN A 231 -4.88 -8.88 37.94
C ASN A 231 -5.88 -9.87 38.54
N LEU A 232 -5.68 -11.16 38.16
CA LEU A 232 -6.59 -12.26 38.50
C LEU A 232 -5.93 -13.22 39.48
N GLU A 233 -6.70 -13.60 40.51
CA GLU A 233 -6.33 -14.59 41.49
C GLU A 233 -7.39 -15.70 41.55
N GLY A 234 -7.01 -16.85 42.11
CA GLY A 234 -7.92 -18.00 42.30
C GLY A 234 -8.27 -18.76 41.01
N LEU A 235 -7.50 -18.58 39.96
CA LEU A 235 -7.60 -19.37 38.74
C LEU A 235 -7.10 -20.78 38.96
N ASP A 236 -7.76 -21.77 38.32
CA ASP A 236 -7.33 -23.15 38.36
C ASP A 236 -5.95 -23.33 37.74
N PRO A 237 -4.99 -24.01 38.37
CA PRO A 237 -3.66 -24.28 37.81
C PRO A 237 -3.66 -24.98 36.45
N ASP A 238 -4.68 -25.80 36.20
CA ASP A 238 -4.85 -26.58 34.97
C ASP A 238 -5.76 -25.90 33.96
N LEU A 239 -6.09 -24.59 34.15
CA LEU A 239 -6.98 -23.85 33.29
C LEU A 239 -6.39 -23.69 31.90
N ASP A 240 -7.04 -24.31 30.92
CA ASP A 240 -6.84 -24.04 29.49
C ASP A 240 -7.84 -22.97 29.04
N TRP A 241 -7.34 -21.78 28.74
CA TRP A 241 -8.14 -20.64 28.30
C TRP A 241 -8.89 -20.87 26.98
N THR A 242 -8.44 -21.81 26.15
CA THR A 242 -9.08 -22.15 24.88
C THR A 242 -10.35 -23.00 25.07
N THR A 243 -10.43 -23.68 26.21
CA THR A 243 -11.53 -24.59 26.57
C THR A 243 -12.17 -24.26 27.93
N ALA A 244 -11.91 -23.05 28.45
CA ALA A 244 -12.34 -22.64 29.78
C ALA A 244 -13.84 -22.78 30.01
N ASP A 245 -14.22 -23.59 30.99
CA ASP A 245 -15.59 -23.74 31.48
C ASP A 245 -15.96 -22.51 32.33
N PRO A 246 -17.17 -21.96 32.22
CA PRO A 246 -17.70 -20.90 33.08
C PRO A 246 -17.52 -21.19 34.59
N ILE A 247 -17.58 -22.46 35.00
CA ILE A 247 -17.43 -22.87 36.39
C ILE A 247 -15.99 -22.67 36.88
N MET A 248 -14.98 -22.94 36.04
CA MET A 248 -13.58 -22.72 36.36
C MET A 248 -13.26 -21.24 36.54
N LEU A 249 -13.88 -20.40 35.70
CA LEU A 249 -13.72 -18.93 35.73
C LEU A 249 -14.46 -18.27 36.90
N ALA A 250 -15.53 -18.90 37.40
CA ALA A 250 -16.33 -18.37 38.51
C ALA A 250 -15.58 -18.23 39.84
N LYS A 251 -14.43 -18.87 39.98
CA LYS A 251 -13.55 -18.76 41.17
C LYS A 251 -12.55 -17.61 41.06
N ALA A 252 -12.41 -17.02 39.90
CA ALA A 252 -11.46 -15.93 39.70
C ALA A 252 -11.90 -14.68 40.48
N THR A 253 -11.00 -14.07 41.17
CA THR A 253 -11.17 -12.78 41.84
C THR A 253 -10.22 -11.75 41.22
N GLY A 254 -10.55 -10.46 41.36
CA GLY A 254 -9.73 -9.38 40.81
C GLY A 254 -10.33 -8.75 39.55
N SER A 255 -9.50 -8.35 38.63
CA SER A 255 -9.94 -7.61 37.43
C SER A 255 -9.17 -7.98 36.16
N ALA A 256 -9.83 -7.86 35.03
CA ALA A 256 -9.23 -7.99 33.70
C ALA A 256 -9.84 -6.97 32.76
N SER A 257 -9.06 -6.37 31.89
CA SER A 257 -9.54 -5.33 30.97
C SER A 257 -8.80 -5.33 29.63
N VAL A 258 -9.54 -5.00 28.58
CA VAL A 258 -9.03 -4.66 27.26
C VAL A 258 -9.47 -3.24 26.95
N ASP A 259 -8.53 -2.29 26.87
CA ASP A 259 -8.78 -0.90 26.53
C ASP A 259 -8.20 -0.60 25.16
N VAL A 260 -9.07 -0.49 24.14
CA VAL A 260 -8.68 -0.19 22.76
C VAL A 260 -9.22 1.15 22.34
N LYS A 261 -8.34 1.97 21.75
CA LYS A 261 -8.70 3.20 21.07
C LYS A 261 -8.40 3.06 19.58
N ALA A 262 -9.42 2.75 18.82
CA ALA A 262 -9.34 2.59 17.38
C ALA A 262 -10.47 3.34 16.66
N THR A 263 -10.20 3.76 15.45
CA THR A 263 -11.15 4.46 14.57
C THR A 263 -11.09 3.84 13.19
N LEU A 264 -12.24 3.44 12.66
CA LEU A 264 -12.40 3.03 11.27
C LEU A 264 -13.17 4.12 10.52
N GLU A 265 -12.59 4.58 9.43
CA GLU A 265 -13.26 5.44 8.46
C GLU A 265 -13.21 4.79 7.09
N SER A 266 -14.33 4.63 6.44
CA SER A 266 -14.40 4.10 5.09
C SER A 266 -15.33 4.91 4.21
N SER A 267 -15.01 4.96 2.93
CA SER A 267 -15.86 5.56 1.91
C SER A 267 -15.72 4.72 0.65
N ALA A 268 -16.64 3.79 0.43
CA ALA A 268 -16.61 2.88 -0.72
C ALA A 268 -18.00 2.34 -1.03
N HIS A 269 -18.31 2.19 -2.32
CA HIS A 269 -19.46 1.39 -2.75
C HIS A 269 -19.11 -0.10 -2.68
N GLY A 270 -20.09 -0.93 -2.29
CA GLY A 270 -19.92 -2.39 -2.24
C GLY A 270 -19.19 -2.91 -1.01
N LEU A 271 -18.78 -2.04 -0.08
CA LEU A 271 -18.26 -2.43 1.22
C LEU A 271 -19.41 -2.54 2.21
N ASN A 272 -19.63 -3.74 2.75
CA ASN A 272 -20.72 -4.02 3.70
C ASN A 272 -20.12 -4.51 5.01
N TYR A 273 -20.57 -3.94 6.11
CA TYR A 273 -20.20 -4.34 7.46
C TYR A 273 -21.26 -5.26 8.03
N LYS A 274 -20.86 -6.45 8.47
CA LYS A 274 -21.72 -7.34 9.23
C LYS A 274 -21.53 -7.02 10.71
N LEU A 275 -22.65 -6.87 11.41
CA LEU A 275 -22.62 -6.60 12.83
C LEU A 275 -22.83 -7.88 13.62
N SER A 276 -22.13 -7.97 14.75
CA SER A 276 -22.34 -9.00 15.77
C SER A 276 -23.74 -8.84 16.42
N ARG A 277 -24.10 -9.78 17.28
CA ARG A 277 -25.33 -9.65 18.09
C ARG A 277 -25.29 -8.45 19.03
N ASP A 278 -24.09 -8.06 19.46
CA ASP A 278 -23.87 -6.93 20.38
C ASP A 278 -23.68 -5.59 19.63
N GLY A 279 -23.76 -5.59 18.28
CA GLY A 279 -23.78 -4.39 17.44
C GLY A 279 -22.42 -3.87 16.97
N TYR A 280 -21.31 -4.51 17.32
CA TYR A 280 -19.99 -4.15 16.77
C TYR A 280 -19.73 -4.85 15.44
N ILE A 281 -18.78 -4.34 14.67
CA ILE A 281 -18.37 -4.90 13.36
C ILE A 281 -17.66 -6.24 13.59
N ASP A 282 -18.26 -7.33 13.14
CA ASP A 282 -17.76 -8.71 13.21
C ASP A 282 -17.04 -9.14 11.92
N ASP A 283 -17.57 -8.69 10.76
CA ASP A 283 -17.03 -9.09 9.46
C ASP A 283 -17.23 -7.99 8.42
N VAL A 284 -16.39 -8.00 7.39
CA VAL A 284 -16.42 -7.04 6.28
C VAL A 284 -16.51 -7.79 4.96
N GLU A 285 -17.56 -7.54 4.20
CA GLU A 285 -17.78 -8.13 2.88
C GLU A 285 -17.58 -7.07 1.79
N PHE A 286 -16.73 -7.36 0.82
CA PHE A 286 -16.52 -6.50 -0.33
C PHE A 286 -17.09 -7.10 -1.60
N LYS A 287 -17.97 -6.35 -2.30
CA LYS A 287 -18.60 -6.72 -3.56
C LYS A 287 -18.05 -5.86 -4.69
N ALA A 288 -17.00 -6.34 -5.35
CA ALA A 288 -16.30 -5.61 -6.42
C ALA A 288 -17.22 -5.16 -7.57
N GLY A 289 -18.25 -5.97 -7.91
CA GLY A 289 -19.24 -5.63 -8.94
C GLY A 289 -20.16 -4.43 -8.59
N LYS A 290 -20.09 -3.90 -7.37
CA LYS A 290 -20.82 -2.72 -6.92
C LYS A 290 -19.92 -1.47 -6.77
N MET A 291 -18.66 -1.55 -7.20
CA MET A 291 -17.78 -0.37 -7.16
C MET A 291 -18.37 0.78 -7.99
N GLY A 292 -18.26 1.99 -7.47
CA GLY A 292 -18.74 3.22 -8.11
C GLY A 292 -17.93 4.42 -7.64
N VAL A 293 -18.22 5.60 -8.17
CA VAL A 293 -17.58 6.84 -7.72
C VAL A 293 -18.24 7.30 -6.43
N CYS A 294 -17.47 7.39 -5.36
CA CYS A 294 -17.92 7.84 -4.03
C CYS A 294 -17.15 9.07 -3.53
N GLY A 295 -16.21 9.59 -4.31
CA GLY A 295 -15.45 10.80 -4.02
C GLY A 295 -14.99 11.53 -5.28
N LEU A 296 -14.79 12.83 -5.17
CA LEU A 296 -14.21 13.67 -6.21
C LEU A 296 -13.01 14.43 -5.66
N GLY A 297 -11.99 14.61 -6.48
CA GLY A 297 -10.78 15.29 -6.07
C GLY A 297 -10.05 15.97 -7.20
N ALA A 298 -8.98 16.63 -6.84
CA ALA A 298 -8.07 17.27 -7.78
C ALA A 298 -6.62 17.09 -7.32
N ALA A 299 -5.71 17.05 -8.27
CA ALA A 299 -4.28 17.05 -8.00
C ALA A 299 -3.52 17.81 -9.08
N MET A 300 -2.25 18.12 -8.80
CA MET A 300 -1.34 18.73 -9.75
C MET A 300 0.06 18.14 -9.65
N ASP A 301 0.77 18.15 -10.78
CA ASP A 301 2.19 17.89 -10.86
C ASP A 301 2.90 19.12 -11.42
N LEU A 302 4.10 19.39 -10.89
CA LEU A 302 4.97 20.45 -11.36
C LEU A 302 6.37 19.90 -11.57
N GLY A 303 7.05 20.33 -12.61
CA GLY A 303 8.41 19.90 -12.91
C GLY A 303 9.22 20.94 -13.65
N ILE A 304 10.51 20.85 -13.47
CA ILE A 304 11.51 21.66 -14.16
C ILE A 304 12.70 20.78 -14.55
N GLU A 305 13.26 21.07 -15.70
CA GLU A 305 14.57 20.61 -16.13
C GLU A 305 15.43 21.81 -16.49
N TYR A 306 16.69 21.81 -16.05
CA TYR A 306 17.68 22.83 -16.34
C TYR A 306 18.96 22.18 -16.87
N SER A 307 19.31 22.42 -18.11
CA SER A 307 20.52 21.94 -18.79
C SER A 307 21.48 23.11 -19.02
N PRO A 308 22.47 23.35 -18.13
CA PRO A 308 23.43 24.45 -18.29
C PRO A 308 24.28 24.31 -19.58
N ASN A 309 24.42 23.09 -20.08
CA ASN A 309 25.08 22.74 -21.31
C ASN A 309 24.56 21.38 -21.81
N ASP A 310 25.05 20.92 -22.96
CA ASP A 310 24.60 19.66 -23.58
C ASP A 310 24.98 18.41 -22.78
N MET A 311 25.96 18.53 -21.85
CA MET A 311 26.46 17.41 -21.07
C MET A 311 25.72 17.23 -19.76
N PHE A 312 25.31 18.29 -19.09
CA PHE A 312 24.72 18.22 -17.75
C PHE A 312 23.27 18.68 -17.72
N SER A 313 22.43 17.96 -17.00
CA SER A 313 21.05 18.32 -16.74
C SER A 313 20.73 18.13 -15.25
N LEU A 314 19.98 19.07 -14.70
CA LEU A 314 19.40 19.02 -13.37
C LEU A 314 17.89 19.07 -13.50
N SER A 315 17.17 18.33 -12.67
CA SER A 315 15.72 18.32 -12.72
C SER A 315 15.09 18.21 -11.33
N ALA A 316 13.94 18.81 -11.19
CA ALA A 316 13.15 18.73 -9.95
C ALA A 316 11.68 18.59 -10.31
N ALA A 317 10.95 17.81 -9.51
CA ALA A 317 9.51 17.69 -9.65
C ALA A 317 8.83 17.42 -8.32
N VAL A 318 7.56 17.81 -8.26
CA VAL A 318 6.62 17.36 -7.23
C VAL A 318 5.38 16.87 -7.96
N THR A 319 4.97 15.63 -7.67
CA THR A 319 3.85 14.97 -8.33
C THR A 319 2.78 14.54 -7.32
N ASP A 320 1.55 14.39 -7.80
CA ASP A 320 0.39 13.97 -7.01
C ASP A 320 0.09 14.88 -5.79
N LEU A 321 0.33 16.20 -5.91
CA LEU A 321 -0.12 17.17 -4.92
C LEU A 321 -1.64 17.32 -5.00
N GLY A 322 -2.39 16.63 -4.15
CA GLY A 322 -3.83 16.62 -4.27
C GLY A 322 -4.59 15.93 -3.15
N PHE A 323 -5.89 15.94 -3.30
CA PHE A 323 -6.83 15.39 -2.33
C PHE A 323 -8.06 14.79 -3.00
N ILE A 324 -8.77 13.93 -2.27
CA ILE A 324 -10.10 13.41 -2.64
C ILE A 324 -11.06 13.75 -1.51
N ARG A 325 -12.20 14.35 -1.85
CA ARG A 325 -13.32 14.59 -0.97
C ARG A 325 -14.38 13.52 -1.17
N TRP A 326 -14.58 12.71 -0.14
CA TRP A 326 -15.50 11.60 -0.11
C TRP A 326 -16.91 12.06 0.28
N SER A 327 -17.93 11.52 -0.35
CA SER A 327 -19.32 11.90 -0.11
C SER A 327 -19.85 11.34 1.23
N LYS A 328 -20.70 12.11 1.89
CA LYS A 328 -21.36 11.70 3.16
C LYS A 328 -22.10 10.37 3.02
N GLY A 329 -22.87 10.18 1.94
CA GLY A 329 -23.74 9.02 1.76
C GLY A 329 -23.01 7.68 1.60
N ASN A 330 -21.69 7.71 1.35
CA ASN A 330 -20.86 6.53 1.20
C ASN A 330 -19.77 6.42 2.29
N THR A 331 -19.87 7.25 3.33
CA THR A 331 -18.89 7.27 4.42
C THR A 331 -19.48 6.59 5.66
N VAL A 332 -18.73 5.62 6.18
CA VAL A 332 -18.99 4.96 7.46
C VAL A 332 -17.87 5.32 8.41
N ARG A 333 -18.21 5.66 9.65
CA ARG A 333 -17.29 5.81 10.77
C ARG A 333 -17.64 4.85 11.87
N ALA A 334 -16.63 4.24 12.48
CA ALA A 334 -16.81 3.40 13.64
C ALA A 334 -15.69 3.65 14.64
N TYR A 335 -16.04 3.58 15.91
CA TYR A 335 -15.14 3.82 17.04
C TYR A 335 -15.13 2.60 17.95
N SER A 336 -13.97 2.32 18.53
CA SER A 336 -13.84 1.26 19.53
C SER A 336 -14.58 1.61 20.81
N ASN A 337 -15.26 0.60 21.36
CA ASN A 337 -15.79 0.62 22.72
C ASN A 337 -15.63 -0.79 23.32
N THR A 338 -14.66 -0.95 24.18
CA THR A 338 -14.29 -2.24 24.79
C THR A 338 -14.78 -2.40 26.22
N SER A 339 -15.76 -1.61 26.64
CA SER A 339 -16.30 -1.64 28.00
C SER A 339 -16.89 -3.00 28.38
N ASP A 340 -17.39 -3.75 27.40
CA ASP A 340 -17.91 -5.13 27.55
C ASP A 340 -16.81 -6.18 27.78
N LEU A 341 -15.53 -5.82 27.57
CA LEU A 341 -14.36 -6.68 27.81
C LEU A 341 -13.70 -6.41 29.17
N ASN A 342 -14.29 -5.57 30.00
CA ASN A 342 -13.81 -5.30 31.34
C ASN A 342 -14.46 -6.23 32.33
N TYR A 343 -13.65 -7.04 33.03
CA TYR A 343 -14.09 -7.94 34.09
C TYR A 343 -13.76 -7.35 35.47
N ASP A 344 -14.68 -7.45 36.36
CA ASP A 344 -14.51 -7.28 37.79
C ASP A 344 -15.15 -8.51 38.48
N SER A 345 -14.55 -8.97 39.58
CA SER A 345 -15.00 -10.16 40.33
C SER A 345 -16.46 -10.11 40.78
N ASN A 346 -17.11 -8.94 40.75
CA ASN A 346 -18.54 -8.77 41.01
C ASN A 346 -19.40 -9.08 39.80
N ASN A 347 -18.83 -9.28 38.60
CA ASN A 347 -19.56 -9.56 37.36
C ASN A 347 -18.91 -10.69 36.55
N PRO A 348 -19.11 -11.98 36.94
CA PRO A 348 -18.47 -13.14 36.28
C PRO A 348 -18.76 -13.27 34.79
N GLY A 349 -19.88 -12.75 34.30
CA GLY A 349 -20.25 -12.79 32.87
C GLY A 349 -19.25 -12.06 31.97
N ASP A 350 -18.64 -11.01 32.44
CA ASP A 350 -17.68 -10.23 31.68
C ASP A 350 -16.34 -10.96 31.51
N LEU A 351 -15.96 -11.84 32.48
CA LEU A 351 -14.75 -12.64 32.37
C LEU A 351 -14.82 -13.60 31.17
N MET A 352 -15.97 -14.18 30.88
CA MET A 352 -16.16 -15.04 29.71
C MET A 352 -15.93 -14.27 28.39
N ARG A 353 -16.44 -13.05 28.27
CA ARG A 353 -16.20 -12.20 27.09
C ARG A 353 -14.74 -11.82 26.95
N PHE A 354 -14.09 -11.48 28.07
CA PHE A 354 -12.66 -11.21 28.10
C PHE A 354 -11.87 -12.43 27.60
N THR A 355 -12.12 -13.61 28.16
CA THR A 355 -11.39 -14.83 27.80
C THR A 355 -11.63 -15.26 26.36
N ASP A 356 -12.85 -15.13 25.82
CA ASP A 356 -13.15 -15.45 24.43
C ASP A 356 -12.32 -14.61 23.45
N VAL A 357 -12.09 -13.34 23.78
CA VAL A 357 -11.30 -12.44 22.93
C VAL A 357 -9.79 -12.63 23.13
N VAL A 358 -9.34 -12.76 24.38
CA VAL A 358 -7.92 -12.79 24.75
C VAL A 358 -7.32 -14.18 24.53
N ALA A 359 -7.96 -15.23 25.03
CA ALA A 359 -7.43 -16.59 25.01
C ALA A 359 -7.41 -17.23 23.61
N THR A 360 -8.30 -16.81 22.72
CA THR A 360 -8.33 -17.32 21.34
C THR A 360 -7.28 -16.68 20.42
N GLY A 361 -6.37 -15.85 20.96
CA GLY A 361 -5.30 -15.19 20.19
C GLY A 361 -5.82 -14.23 19.13
N LYS A 362 -7.05 -13.74 19.27
CA LYS A 362 -7.72 -12.86 18.29
C LYS A 362 -7.19 -11.41 18.29
N ALA A 363 -5.95 -11.19 18.73
CA ALA A 363 -5.32 -9.87 18.79
C ALA A 363 -5.31 -9.11 17.44
N LEU A 364 -5.36 -9.85 16.34
CA LEU A 364 -5.46 -9.29 14.99
C LEU A 364 -6.90 -9.25 14.44
N ASN A 365 -7.90 -9.52 15.28
CA ASN A 365 -9.29 -9.58 14.89
C ASN A 365 -10.04 -8.28 15.23
N LEU A 366 -11.06 -7.96 14.45
CA LEU A 366 -11.99 -6.86 14.70
C LEU A 366 -12.75 -7.02 16.03
N ASP A 367 -12.95 -8.25 16.49
CA ASP A 367 -13.60 -8.55 17.76
C ASP A 367 -12.90 -7.87 18.94
N MET A 368 -11.57 -7.84 18.98
CA MET A 368 -10.82 -7.17 20.04
C MET A 368 -11.00 -5.65 20.00
N MET A 369 -11.23 -5.09 18.81
CA MET A 369 -11.38 -3.65 18.65
C MET A 369 -12.78 -3.15 19.01
N ARG A 370 -13.80 -4.02 19.02
CA ARG A 370 -15.20 -3.66 19.34
C ARG A 370 -15.61 -2.36 18.63
N LEU A 371 -15.54 -2.34 17.29
CA LEU A 371 -15.82 -1.16 16.49
C LEU A 371 -17.34 -1.00 16.28
N TYR A 372 -17.92 0.04 16.84
CA TYR A 372 -19.34 0.39 16.71
C TYR A 372 -19.52 1.50 15.67
N ILE A 373 -20.44 1.30 14.74
CA ILE A 373 -20.76 2.29 13.71
C ILE A 373 -21.52 3.46 14.34
N ASP A 374 -21.03 4.68 14.12
CA ASP A 374 -21.71 5.91 14.49
C ASP A 374 -22.36 6.55 13.24
N GLU A 375 -23.65 6.34 13.07
CA GLU A 375 -24.41 6.89 11.93
C GLU A 375 -24.50 8.42 11.98
N GLN A 376 -24.42 9.04 13.18
CA GLN A 376 -24.51 10.50 13.34
C GLN A 376 -23.20 11.19 12.90
N GLU A 377 -22.08 10.51 13.04
CA GLU A 377 -20.75 10.98 12.64
C GLU A 377 -20.43 10.71 11.16
N ALA A 378 -21.33 10.07 10.40
CA ALA A 378 -21.19 9.92 8.95
C ALA A 378 -21.21 11.29 8.26
N LYS A 379 -20.04 11.86 7.99
CA LYS A 379 -19.83 13.18 7.35
C LYS A 379 -18.95 13.04 6.13
N ALA A 380 -19.08 13.97 5.19
CA ALA A 380 -18.11 14.07 4.11
C ALA A 380 -16.71 14.30 4.69
N ARG A 381 -15.72 13.60 4.16
CA ARG A 381 -14.33 13.69 4.62
C ARG A 381 -13.38 13.94 3.46
N THR A 382 -12.20 14.45 3.75
CA THR A 382 -11.17 14.70 2.75
C THR A 382 -9.90 13.94 3.13
N THR A 383 -9.32 13.24 2.17
CA THR A 383 -8.03 12.57 2.31
C THR A 383 -7.05 13.08 1.28
N ASN A 384 -5.81 13.31 1.68
CA ASN A 384 -4.75 13.62 0.74
C ASN A 384 -4.30 12.34 0.04
N ILE A 385 -3.97 12.45 -1.24
CA ILE A 385 -3.26 11.38 -1.96
C ILE A 385 -1.76 11.45 -1.65
N THR A 386 -1.05 10.36 -1.92
CA THR A 386 0.39 10.27 -1.68
C THR A 386 1.14 11.09 -2.72
N SER A 387 1.83 12.15 -2.30
CA SER A 387 2.67 12.99 -3.16
C SER A 387 4.12 12.52 -3.18
N THR A 388 4.83 12.82 -4.27
CA THR A 388 6.25 12.46 -4.45
C THR A 388 7.06 13.66 -4.89
N MET A 389 8.22 13.87 -4.27
CA MET A 389 9.25 14.79 -4.70
C MET A 389 10.36 13.99 -5.40
N ALA A 390 10.83 14.49 -6.54
CA ALA A 390 11.94 13.91 -7.29
C ALA A 390 12.99 14.99 -7.58
N LEU A 391 14.27 14.66 -7.36
CA LEU A 391 15.42 15.47 -7.71
C LEU A 391 16.38 14.64 -8.53
N GLY A 392 16.67 15.07 -9.76
CA GLY A 392 17.52 14.36 -10.70
C GLY A 392 18.74 15.18 -11.11
N ALA A 393 19.86 14.51 -11.30
CA ALA A 393 21.06 15.05 -11.94
C ALA A 393 21.56 14.03 -12.96
N GLU A 394 21.90 14.47 -14.15
CA GLU A 394 22.29 13.64 -15.29
C GLU A 394 23.51 14.19 -15.98
N CYS A 395 24.39 13.28 -16.41
CA CYS A 395 25.52 13.55 -17.30
C CYS A 395 25.30 12.79 -18.61
N ARG A 396 25.21 13.50 -19.72
CA ARG A 396 25.02 12.98 -21.09
C ARG A 396 26.37 12.85 -21.78
N LEU A 397 26.62 11.69 -22.35
CA LEU A 397 27.88 11.33 -22.99
C LEU A 397 27.64 10.77 -24.39
N MET A 398 28.71 10.72 -25.21
CA MET A 398 28.69 10.11 -26.54
C MET A 398 27.50 10.64 -27.42
N GLU A 399 27.42 11.95 -27.56
CA GLU A 399 26.38 12.60 -28.38
C GLU A 399 24.98 12.15 -27.96
N ASN A 400 24.69 12.18 -26.66
CA ASN A 400 23.41 11.79 -26.07
C ASN A 400 23.05 10.29 -26.15
N ARG A 401 24.03 9.39 -26.42
CA ARG A 401 23.77 7.94 -26.47
C ARG A 401 23.97 7.23 -25.14
N MET A 402 24.67 7.85 -24.20
CA MET A 402 24.92 7.30 -22.87
C MET A 402 24.64 8.36 -21.82
N HIS A 403 23.88 7.96 -20.79
CA HIS A 403 23.55 8.85 -19.69
C HIS A 403 23.90 8.20 -18.36
N ILE A 404 24.52 8.97 -17.46
CA ILE A 404 24.74 8.57 -16.07
C ILE A 404 23.92 9.52 -15.22
N GLY A 405 22.98 8.98 -14.47
CA GLY A 405 22.05 9.77 -13.68
C GLY A 405 22.04 9.40 -12.21
N THR A 406 21.66 10.37 -11.38
CA THR A 406 21.35 10.20 -9.97
C THR A 406 19.98 10.76 -9.70
N LEU A 407 19.12 9.96 -9.11
CA LEU A 407 17.75 10.34 -8.76
C LEU A 407 17.52 10.14 -7.27
N PHE A 408 17.14 11.21 -6.58
CA PHE A 408 16.58 11.16 -5.24
C PHE A 408 15.08 11.31 -5.32
N THR A 409 14.33 10.42 -4.69
CA THR A 409 12.88 10.54 -4.54
C THR A 409 12.49 10.46 -3.08
N ASN A 410 11.51 11.29 -2.70
CA ASN A 410 10.86 11.21 -1.39
C ASN A 410 9.35 11.17 -1.57
N ARG A 411 8.75 10.08 -1.12
CA ARG A 411 7.30 9.86 -1.16
C ARG A 411 6.71 10.16 0.20
N PHE A 412 5.80 11.14 0.25
CA PHE A 412 5.10 11.58 1.46
C PHE A 412 3.88 10.70 1.68
N SER A 413 4.06 9.55 2.30
CA SER A 413 3.00 8.60 2.62
C SER A 413 2.84 8.45 4.12
N LYS A 414 1.61 8.14 4.56
CA LYS A 414 1.37 7.69 5.92
C LYS A 414 1.40 6.16 5.93
N PRO A 415 1.93 5.53 6.98
CA PRO A 415 2.45 6.12 8.21
C PRO A 415 3.92 6.60 8.12
N GLU A 416 4.65 6.26 7.07
CA GLU A 416 6.09 6.54 6.96
C GLU A 416 6.43 7.15 5.59
N ASN A 417 7.26 8.21 5.60
CA ASN A 417 7.84 8.76 4.39
C ASN A 417 8.91 7.82 3.82
N GLN A 418 8.99 7.73 2.50
CA GLN A 418 9.87 6.79 1.82
C GLN A 418 10.88 7.56 0.98
N SER A 419 12.12 7.62 1.46
CA SER A 419 13.24 8.25 0.75
C SER A 419 14.08 7.20 0.04
N GLU A 420 14.49 7.50 -1.18
CA GLU A 420 15.25 6.59 -2.03
C GLU A 420 16.28 7.36 -2.86
N LEU A 421 17.43 6.73 -3.05
CA LEU A 421 18.52 7.24 -3.90
C LEU A 421 18.87 6.18 -4.92
N THR A 422 18.85 6.54 -6.20
CA THR A 422 19.09 5.62 -7.31
C THR A 422 20.17 6.23 -8.23
N PHE A 423 21.20 5.46 -8.55
CA PHE A 423 22.14 5.73 -9.62
C PHE A 423 21.74 4.93 -10.84
N SER A 424 21.78 5.52 -12.02
CA SER A 424 21.41 4.86 -13.26
C SER A 424 22.45 5.06 -14.35
N PHE A 425 22.60 4.03 -15.16
CA PHE A 425 23.33 4.04 -16.41
C PHE A 425 22.32 3.72 -17.52
N ASN A 426 22.18 4.64 -18.46
CA ASN A 426 21.26 4.51 -19.58
C ASN A 426 22.04 4.45 -20.87
N TYR A 427 21.65 3.55 -21.76
CA TYR A 427 22.22 3.41 -23.09
C TYR A 427 21.11 3.50 -24.13
N HIS A 428 21.17 4.57 -24.94
CA HIS A 428 20.16 4.97 -25.91
C HIS A 428 20.74 4.97 -27.34
N PRO A 429 20.97 3.80 -27.96
CA PRO A 429 21.62 3.73 -29.27
C PRO A 429 20.74 4.28 -30.42
N ARG A 430 19.40 4.25 -30.26
CA ARG A 430 18.42 4.73 -31.24
C ARG A 430 17.11 5.09 -30.53
N SER A 431 16.33 5.99 -31.09
CA SER A 431 15.05 6.47 -30.52
C SER A 431 14.00 5.40 -30.17
N LEU A 432 14.14 4.18 -30.65
CA LEU A 432 13.26 3.03 -30.37
C LEU A 432 13.92 1.98 -29.47
N LEU A 433 15.20 2.17 -29.09
CA LEU A 433 15.94 1.23 -28.27
C LEU A 433 16.56 1.99 -27.10
N ASP A 434 16.18 1.60 -25.89
CA ASP A 434 16.65 2.24 -24.68
C ASP A 434 16.84 1.18 -23.59
N PHE A 435 17.98 1.19 -22.91
CA PHE A 435 18.36 0.24 -21.87
C PHE A 435 18.81 1.00 -20.64
N THR A 436 18.35 0.61 -19.49
CA THR A 436 18.76 1.19 -18.22
C THR A 436 19.20 0.09 -17.26
N PHE A 437 20.36 0.30 -16.67
CA PHE A 437 20.79 -0.39 -15.45
C PHE A 437 20.78 0.61 -14.30
N SER A 438 20.21 0.24 -13.16
CA SER A 438 20.17 1.11 -11.98
C SER A 438 20.63 0.39 -10.72
N TYR A 439 21.19 1.15 -9.79
CA TYR A 439 21.58 0.70 -8.46
C TYR A 439 21.07 1.68 -7.42
N SER A 440 20.32 1.19 -6.45
CA SER A 440 19.77 1.99 -5.35
C SER A 440 20.39 1.56 -4.02
N PRO A 441 21.31 2.35 -3.43
CA PRO A 441 21.92 2.06 -2.13
C PRO A 441 20.96 2.31 -0.97
N ILE A 442 19.99 3.21 -1.14
CA ILE A 442 18.96 3.53 -0.14
C ILE A 442 17.59 3.18 -0.74
N LEU A 443 17.04 2.09 -0.28
CA LEU A 443 15.75 1.60 -0.72
C LEU A 443 15.14 0.67 0.33
N CYS A 444 14.00 1.01 0.93
CA CYS A 444 13.17 0.12 1.74
C CYS A 444 13.91 -0.82 2.71
N SER A 445 14.96 -0.39 3.36
CA SER A 445 15.79 -1.20 4.27
C SER A 445 16.87 -2.05 3.57
N GLY A 446 17.27 -1.75 2.34
CA GLY A 446 18.31 -2.50 1.64
C GLY A 446 18.82 -1.81 0.38
N GLN A 447 19.54 -2.58 -0.40
CA GLN A 447 20.08 -2.20 -1.71
C GLN A 447 19.27 -2.93 -2.79
N SER A 448 19.15 -2.32 -3.96
CA SER A 448 18.53 -2.98 -5.11
C SER A 448 19.25 -2.67 -6.42
N ILE A 449 19.06 -3.55 -7.40
CA ILE A 449 19.45 -3.36 -8.79
C ILE A 449 18.18 -3.31 -9.63
N GLY A 450 18.11 -2.36 -10.55
CA GLY A 450 17.01 -2.26 -11.51
C GLY A 450 17.51 -2.48 -12.93
N LEU A 451 16.61 -2.99 -13.75
CA LEU A 451 16.76 -3.09 -15.20
C LEU A 451 15.50 -2.59 -15.89
N ALA A 452 15.66 -1.77 -16.90
CA ALA A 452 14.59 -1.38 -17.78
C ALA A 452 15.03 -1.43 -19.23
N MET A 453 14.10 -1.77 -20.11
CA MET A 453 14.34 -1.93 -21.53
C MET A 453 13.13 -1.47 -22.33
N LYS A 454 13.39 -0.66 -23.34
CA LYS A 454 12.42 -0.30 -24.37
C LYS A 454 12.85 -0.87 -25.71
N LEU A 455 11.99 -1.61 -26.35
CA LEU A 455 12.17 -2.21 -27.69
C LEU A 455 11.02 -1.81 -28.58
N GLY A 456 11.19 -0.71 -29.32
CA GLY A 456 10.11 -0.15 -30.12
C GLY A 456 8.88 0.21 -29.28
N PRO A 457 7.72 -0.46 -29.53
CA PRO A 457 6.50 -0.24 -28.76
C PRO A 457 6.50 -0.90 -27.38
N LEU A 458 7.35 -1.91 -27.17
CA LEU A 458 7.37 -2.69 -25.94
C LEU A 458 8.31 -2.08 -24.91
N PHE A 459 7.83 -1.96 -23.68
CA PHE A 459 8.62 -1.60 -22.50
C PHE A 459 8.47 -2.66 -21.42
N ILE A 460 9.57 -2.99 -20.75
CA ILE A 460 9.60 -3.78 -19.53
C ILE A 460 10.65 -3.21 -18.58
N GLY A 461 10.32 -3.07 -17.31
CA GLY A 461 11.25 -2.56 -16.31
C GLY A 461 10.95 -3.02 -14.89
N THR A 462 11.98 -3.07 -14.08
CA THR A 462 11.93 -3.29 -12.63
C THR A 462 13.10 -2.57 -11.97
N ASP A 463 12.87 -1.99 -10.78
CA ASP A 463 13.94 -1.43 -9.94
C ASP A 463 14.46 -2.45 -8.93
N TYR A 464 13.89 -3.66 -8.89
CA TYR A 464 14.17 -4.66 -7.87
C TYR A 464 14.46 -6.02 -8.48
N LEU A 465 15.63 -6.19 -9.08
CA LEU A 465 16.11 -7.51 -9.43
C LEU A 465 16.43 -8.29 -8.16
N TYR A 466 16.04 -9.55 -8.17
CA TYR A 466 16.27 -10.47 -7.08
C TYR A 466 17.75 -10.64 -6.77
N MET A 467 18.21 -10.08 -5.64
CA MET A 467 19.59 -10.23 -5.15
C MET A 467 19.73 -11.14 -3.93
N SER A 468 18.60 -11.55 -3.31
CA SER A 468 18.61 -12.44 -2.15
C SER A 468 17.44 -13.43 -2.20
N LYS A 469 17.55 -14.51 -1.42
CA LYS A 469 16.49 -15.53 -1.34
C LYS A 469 15.15 -15.00 -0.81
N ASN A 470 15.10 -13.79 -0.25
CA ASN A 470 13.90 -13.21 0.35
C ASN A 470 13.90 -11.68 0.19
N THR A 471 13.64 -11.19 -1.02
CA THR A 471 13.60 -9.74 -1.29
C THR A 471 12.39 -9.08 -0.61
N LYS A 472 12.64 -7.94 0.04
CA LYS A 472 11.62 -7.16 0.76
C LYS A 472 10.85 -6.17 -0.11
N CYS A 473 11.28 -5.98 -1.33
CA CYS A 473 10.69 -5.07 -2.29
C CYS A 473 10.62 -5.73 -3.66
N CYS A 474 9.53 -5.51 -4.37
CA CYS A 474 9.35 -5.95 -5.75
C CYS A 474 8.53 -4.90 -6.50
N ASN A 475 8.96 -4.52 -7.69
CA ASN A 475 8.12 -3.81 -8.64
C ASN A 475 8.34 -4.33 -10.05
N ALA A 476 7.37 -4.10 -10.91
CA ALA A 476 7.50 -4.32 -12.33
C ALA A 476 6.64 -3.30 -13.09
N LEU A 477 7.12 -2.86 -14.22
CA LEU A 477 6.38 -2.09 -15.21
C LEU A 477 6.46 -2.79 -16.56
N VAL A 478 5.31 -3.01 -17.16
CA VAL A 478 5.19 -3.51 -18.53
C VAL A 478 4.30 -2.56 -19.31
N GLY A 479 4.66 -2.27 -20.55
CA GLY A 479 3.85 -1.39 -21.36
C GLY A 479 4.02 -1.61 -22.86
N ILE A 480 2.93 -1.40 -23.61
CA ILE A 480 2.93 -1.42 -25.07
C ILE A 480 2.33 -0.12 -25.57
N SER A 481 3.12 0.65 -26.28
CA SER A 481 2.69 1.95 -26.82
C SER A 481 3.06 2.10 -28.29
N VAL A 482 2.17 2.69 -29.07
CA VAL A 482 2.43 3.02 -30.46
C VAL A 482 3.17 4.37 -30.50
N PRO A 483 4.42 4.43 -30.99
CA PRO A 483 5.14 5.68 -31.10
C PRO A 483 4.55 6.55 -32.23
N LEU A 484 4.41 7.83 -31.94
CA LEU A 484 4.00 8.85 -32.90
C LEU A 484 5.21 9.65 -33.42
N GLY A 485 4.98 10.69 -34.18
CA GLY A 485 6.02 11.62 -34.63
C GLY A 485 6.84 12.21 -33.48
N GLY A 486 8.12 12.45 -33.74
CA GLY A 486 9.03 13.12 -32.82
C GLY A 486 8.90 14.64 -32.84
N ARG A 487 9.71 15.31 -32.01
CA ARG A 487 9.85 16.76 -32.02
C ARG A 487 10.40 17.22 -33.37
N SER A 488 9.68 18.10 -34.07
CA SER A 488 10.23 18.78 -35.26
C SER A 488 11.03 20.00 -34.79
N PHE A 489 12.27 20.09 -35.24
CA PHE A 489 13.14 21.25 -35.02
C PHE A 489 13.03 22.20 -36.21
N ASP A 490 11.83 22.77 -36.46
CA ASP A 490 11.63 23.85 -37.44
C ASP A 490 11.72 25.20 -36.72
#